data_ec5b972a45f899a100e4a08f7a5488f8
#
_entry.id   ec5b972a45f899a100e4a08f7a5488f8
#
_cell.length_a   1.000
_cell.length_b   1.000
_cell.length_c   1.000
_cell.angle_alpha   90.00
_cell.angle_beta   90.00
_cell.angle_gamma   90.00
#
_symmetry.space_group_name_H-M   'P 1'
#
loop_
_entity.id
_entity.type
_entity.pdbx_description
1 polymer ?
#
loop_
_entity_poly.entity_id
_entity_poly.type
_entity_poly.pdbx_seq_one_letter_code
_entity_poly.pdbx_strand_id
1 'polypeptide(L)'
;PVQKSDLDYVRSEIAKFAANVLLPEMQAKSPEAGIEETFSSEVVGLEPESESIAAALVRHLTGGNEMDVVSFGTEAGLFQMAGVSAVICGPGSIEQAHKPDEFVSREQLSACLDMLSRVAGSLSK
;
A
#
# COMPACT_ATOMS: atom_id res chain seq x y z
N PRO A 1 7.90 2.16 2.06
CA PRO A 1 8.76 1.70 0.96
C PRO A 1 7.92 1.10 -0.15
N VAL A 2 8.32 1.34 -1.40
CA VAL A 2 7.63 0.79 -2.57
C VAL A 2 8.20 -0.59 -2.91
N GLN A 3 9.51 -0.78 -2.72
CA GLN A 3 10.20 -2.02 -3.03
C GLN A 3 10.61 -2.78 -1.78
N LYS A 4 10.70 -4.10 -1.89
CA LYS A 4 11.19 -4.96 -0.80
C LYS A 4 12.61 -4.60 -0.37
N SER A 5 13.46 -4.19 -1.31
CA SER A 5 14.83 -3.72 -1.03
C SER A 5 14.88 -2.54 -0.07
N ASP A 6 13.89 -1.63 -0.12
CA ASP A 6 13.83 -0.48 0.78
C ASP A 6 13.54 -0.93 2.21
N LEU A 7 12.67 -1.92 2.36
CA LEU A 7 12.32 -2.49 3.65
C LEU A 7 13.52 -3.23 4.27
N ASP A 8 14.23 -4.04 3.47
CA ASP A 8 15.42 -4.76 3.90
C ASP A 8 16.55 -3.79 4.30
N TYR A 9 16.69 -2.67 3.56
CA TYR A 9 17.63 -1.61 3.92
C TYR A 9 17.28 -0.99 5.27
N VAL A 10 16.04 -0.55 5.47
CA VAL A 10 15.60 0.08 6.73
C VAL A 10 15.79 -0.88 7.91
N ARG A 11 15.42 -2.15 7.76
CA ARG A 11 15.65 -3.19 8.78
C ARG A 11 17.12 -3.33 9.14
N SER A 12 17.99 -3.41 8.12
CA SER A 12 19.43 -3.51 8.31
C SER A 12 19.99 -2.31 9.10
N GLU A 13 19.55 -1.10 8.80
CA GLU A 13 20.01 0.11 9.49
C GLU A 13 19.51 0.16 10.95
N ILE A 14 18.26 -0.23 11.19
CA ILE A 14 17.71 -0.34 12.57
C ILE A 14 18.51 -1.38 13.37
N ALA A 15 18.74 -2.57 12.82
CA ALA A 15 19.50 -3.63 13.50
C ALA A 15 20.94 -3.21 13.80
N LYS A 16 21.61 -2.54 12.85
CA LYS A 16 22.97 -2.00 13.07
C LYS A 16 23.00 -0.93 14.17
N PHE A 17 22.04 -0.02 14.18
CA PHE A 17 21.97 1.01 15.21
C PHE A 17 21.68 0.40 16.59
N ALA A 18 20.75 -0.54 16.67
CA ALA A 18 20.44 -1.27 17.90
C ALA A 18 21.68 -2.01 18.44
N ALA A 19 22.40 -2.76 17.59
CA ALA A 19 23.55 -3.56 18.00
C ALA A 19 24.79 -2.72 18.35
N ASN A 20 25.07 -1.65 17.61
CA ASN A 20 26.33 -0.92 17.72
C ASN A 20 26.25 0.32 18.61
N VAL A 21 25.06 0.85 18.87
CA VAL A 21 24.86 2.07 19.66
C VAL A 21 24.04 1.77 20.92
N LEU A 22 22.80 1.30 20.76
CA LEU A 22 21.89 1.19 21.90
C LEU A 22 22.29 0.07 22.86
N LEU A 23 22.56 -1.14 22.33
CA LEU A 23 22.86 -2.29 23.16
C LEU A 23 24.11 -2.11 24.03
N PRO A 24 25.25 -1.58 23.54
CA PRO A 24 26.40 -1.30 24.39
C PRO A 24 26.11 -0.28 25.50
N GLU A 25 25.33 0.77 25.22
CA GLU A 25 24.96 1.75 26.24
C GLU A 25 24.03 1.15 27.32
N MET A 26 23.12 0.28 26.93
CA MET A 26 22.25 -0.45 27.83
C MET A 26 23.05 -1.42 28.71
N GLN A 27 23.91 -2.20 28.10
CA GLN A 27 24.72 -3.21 28.82
C GLN A 27 25.77 -2.61 29.74
N ALA A 28 26.22 -1.38 29.50
CA ALA A 28 27.07 -0.64 30.43
C ALA A 28 26.36 -0.35 31.78
N LYS A 29 25.01 -0.33 31.79
CA LYS A 29 24.21 -0.09 32.98
C LYS A 29 23.59 -1.37 33.53
N SER A 30 23.23 -2.31 32.68
CA SER A 30 22.59 -3.59 32.98
C SER A 30 23.15 -4.65 32.05
N PRO A 31 24.11 -5.46 32.50
CA PRO A 31 24.82 -6.43 31.64
C PRO A 31 23.90 -7.44 30.92
N GLU A 32 22.74 -7.73 31.51
CA GLU A 32 21.72 -8.63 30.94
C GLU A 32 20.78 -7.95 29.94
N ALA A 33 20.93 -6.64 29.68
CA ALA A 33 20.08 -5.94 28.74
C ALA A 33 20.23 -6.52 27.33
N GLY A 34 19.09 -6.69 26.65
CA GLY A 34 18.97 -7.18 25.28
C GLY A 34 17.98 -6.35 24.47
N ILE A 35 18.07 -6.44 23.16
CA ILE A 35 17.10 -5.89 22.23
C ILE A 35 16.62 -7.06 21.37
N GLU A 36 15.32 -7.32 21.40
CA GLU A 36 14.67 -8.29 20.53
C GLU A 36 13.84 -7.57 19.49
N GLU A 37 14.02 -7.92 18.24
CA GLU A 37 13.26 -7.38 17.12
C GLU A 37 12.31 -8.46 16.60
N THR A 38 11.02 -8.13 16.59
CA THR A 38 9.97 -9.02 16.05
C THR A 38 9.19 -8.30 14.95
N PHE A 39 8.97 -9.01 13.84
CA PHE A 39 8.15 -8.50 12.74
C PHE A 39 6.76 -9.09 12.85
N SER A 40 5.76 -8.25 13.14
CA SER A 40 4.36 -8.67 13.26
C SER A 40 3.65 -8.76 11.92
N SER A 41 4.03 -7.93 10.96
CA SER A 41 3.48 -7.97 9.60
C SER A 41 4.44 -7.32 8.60
N GLU A 42 4.33 -7.74 7.34
CA GLU A 42 5.03 -7.14 6.22
C GLU A 42 4.02 -6.87 5.11
N VAL A 43 3.91 -5.61 4.70
CA VAL A 43 3.01 -5.18 3.62
C VAL A 43 3.87 -4.79 2.42
N VAL A 44 3.72 -5.53 1.32
CA VAL A 44 4.40 -5.23 0.07
C VAL A 44 3.67 -4.10 -0.64
N GLY A 45 4.41 -3.11 -1.14
CA GLY A 45 3.86 -2.02 -1.94
C GLY A 45 3.33 -2.51 -3.28
N LEU A 46 2.32 -1.82 -3.81
CA LEU A 46 1.91 -1.97 -5.20
C LEU A 46 2.83 -1.10 -6.06
N GLU A 47 3.61 -1.73 -6.94
CA GLU A 47 4.48 -1.03 -7.87
C GLU A 47 3.71 -0.55 -9.10
N PRO A 48 3.94 0.69 -9.58
CA PRO A 48 3.35 1.15 -10.82
C PRO A 48 3.81 0.29 -12.01
N GLU A 49 2.87 -0.27 -12.76
CA GLU A 49 3.13 -1.03 -13.99
C GLU A 49 2.93 -0.11 -15.20
N SER A 50 3.90 -0.06 -16.11
CA SER A 50 3.84 0.77 -17.33
C SER A 50 2.67 0.37 -18.24
N GLU A 51 2.32 -0.91 -18.30
CA GLU A 51 1.25 -1.49 -19.13
C GLU A 51 0.26 -2.31 -18.30
N SER A 52 -0.24 -1.73 -17.21
CA SER A 52 -1.23 -2.39 -16.35
C SER A 52 -2.57 -2.57 -17.06
N ILE A 53 -2.98 -3.83 -17.25
CA ILE A 53 -4.29 -4.19 -17.80
C ILE A 53 -5.42 -3.68 -16.88
N ALA A 54 -5.23 -3.80 -15.57
CA ALA A 54 -6.19 -3.31 -14.58
C ALA A 54 -6.35 -1.79 -14.66
N ALA A 55 -5.24 -1.04 -14.76
CA ALA A 55 -5.29 0.41 -14.92
C ALA A 55 -5.95 0.85 -16.24
N ALA A 56 -5.65 0.15 -17.34
CA ALA A 56 -6.29 0.41 -18.64
C ALA A 56 -7.81 0.19 -18.57
N LEU A 57 -8.25 -0.90 -17.92
CA LEU A 57 -9.67 -1.17 -17.72
C LEU A 57 -10.35 -0.08 -16.90
N VAL A 58 -9.75 0.32 -15.78
CA VAL A 58 -10.32 1.36 -14.90
C VAL A 58 -10.42 2.69 -15.64
N ARG A 59 -9.38 3.11 -16.37
CA ARG A 59 -9.43 4.33 -17.21
C ARG A 59 -10.57 4.28 -18.23
N HIS A 60 -10.75 3.15 -18.88
CA HIS A 60 -11.84 2.97 -19.83
C HIS A 60 -13.22 3.09 -19.18
N LEU A 61 -13.39 2.54 -17.98
CA LEU A 61 -14.66 2.52 -17.26
C LEU A 61 -15.00 3.85 -16.60
N THR A 62 -14.00 4.58 -16.10
CA THR A 62 -14.19 5.84 -15.37
C THR A 62 -14.05 7.07 -16.26
N GLY A 63 -13.33 6.98 -17.37
CA GLY A 63 -12.91 8.11 -18.19
C GLY A 63 -11.77 8.93 -17.56
N GLY A 64 -11.26 8.55 -16.40
CA GLY A 64 -10.11 9.18 -15.74
C GLY A 64 -8.79 8.71 -16.33
N ASN A 65 -7.81 9.61 -16.42
CA ASN A 65 -6.48 9.31 -16.93
C ASN A 65 -5.35 9.50 -15.90
N GLU A 66 -5.67 10.09 -14.76
CA GLU A 66 -4.70 10.37 -13.71
C GLU A 66 -4.50 9.13 -12.85
N MET A 67 -3.25 8.90 -12.46
CA MET A 67 -2.85 7.86 -11.52
C MET A 67 -1.80 8.44 -10.59
N ASP A 68 -2.03 8.26 -9.29
CA ASP A 68 -1.12 8.70 -8.25
C ASP A 68 -0.58 7.51 -7.45
N VAL A 69 0.57 7.73 -6.82
CA VAL A 69 1.12 6.80 -5.84
C VAL A 69 0.83 7.36 -4.45
N VAL A 70 0.24 6.53 -3.61
CA VAL A 70 -0.11 6.89 -2.24
C VAL A 70 0.70 6.06 -1.24
N SER A 71 0.96 6.63 -0.05
CA SER A 71 1.78 6.01 0.98
C SER A 71 1.00 5.12 1.96
N PHE A 72 -0.18 4.63 1.55
CA PHE A 72 -0.99 3.73 2.38
C PHE A 72 -0.77 2.26 2.02
N GLY A 73 -0.89 1.39 3.03
CA GLY A 73 -0.83 -0.05 2.83
C GLY A 73 -2.11 -0.61 2.20
N THR A 74 -1.95 -1.63 1.35
CA THR A 74 -3.06 -2.33 0.70
C THR A 74 -2.60 -3.74 0.32
N GLU A 75 -3.54 -4.67 0.21
CA GLU A 75 -3.29 -6.02 -0.28
C GLU A 75 -3.01 -6.10 -1.79
N ALA A 76 -3.16 -5.00 -2.54
CA ALA A 76 -2.96 -5.00 -3.99
C ALA A 76 -1.55 -5.44 -4.41
N GLY A 77 -0.51 -5.14 -3.60
CA GLY A 77 0.84 -5.63 -3.83
C GLY A 77 0.95 -7.15 -3.77
N LEU A 78 0.14 -7.83 -2.95
CA LEU A 78 0.11 -9.30 -2.87
C LEU A 78 -0.49 -9.90 -4.15
N PHE A 79 -1.52 -9.30 -4.72
CA PHE A 79 -2.08 -9.72 -6.01
C PHE A 79 -1.06 -9.55 -7.12
N GLN A 80 -0.33 -8.43 -7.14
CA GLN A 80 0.72 -8.18 -8.11
C GLN A 80 1.85 -9.21 -8.01
N MET A 81 2.29 -9.55 -6.80
CA MET A 81 3.29 -10.63 -6.58
C MET A 81 2.80 -11.99 -7.08
N ALA A 82 1.50 -12.24 -7.04
CA ALA A 82 0.89 -13.44 -7.60
C ALA A 82 0.70 -13.38 -9.14
N GLY A 83 1.21 -12.35 -9.80
CA GLY A 83 1.10 -12.17 -11.25
C GLY A 83 -0.24 -11.62 -11.72
N VAL A 84 -1.05 -11.08 -10.80
CA VAL A 84 -2.33 -10.46 -11.14
C VAL A 84 -2.13 -8.95 -11.28
N SER A 85 -2.46 -8.39 -12.45
CA SER A 85 -2.46 -6.95 -12.64
C SER A 85 -3.46 -6.29 -11.70
N ALA A 86 -3.00 -5.32 -10.92
CA ALA A 86 -3.80 -4.71 -9.86
C ALA A 86 -3.71 -3.18 -9.90
N VAL A 87 -4.81 -2.53 -9.55
CA VAL A 87 -4.90 -1.08 -9.37
C VAL A 87 -5.93 -0.78 -8.30
N ILE A 88 -5.71 0.28 -7.53
CA ILE A 88 -6.67 0.73 -6.54
C ILE A 88 -7.57 1.78 -7.17
N CYS A 89 -8.87 1.55 -7.09
CA CYS A 89 -9.89 2.51 -7.53
C CYS A 89 -11.11 2.38 -6.64
N GLY A 90 -11.61 3.50 -6.15
CA GLY A 90 -12.78 3.53 -5.28
C GLY A 90 -13.37 4.94 -5.19
N PRO A 91 -14.51 5.08 -4.51
CA PRO A 91 -15.13 6.37 -4.30
C PRO A 91 -14.37 7.16 -3.21
N GLY A 92 -14.45 8.48 -3.28
CA GLY A 92 -13.89 9.39 -2.29
C GLY A 92 -12.64 10.12 -2.78
N SER A 93 -11.98 10.79 -1.86
CA SER A 93 -10.73 11.49 -2.09
C SER A 93 -9.66 10.99 -1.11
N ILE A 94 -8.46 10.73 -1.61
CA ILE A 94 -7.33 10.34 -0.78
C ILE A 94 -7.00 11.40 0.29
N GLU A 95 -7.36 12.64 0.04
CA GLU A 95 -7.17 13.73 1.00
C GLU A 95 -8.06 13.59 2.25
N GLN A 96 -9.13 12.81 2.18
CA GLN A 96 -10.01 12.54 3.32
C GLN A 96 -9.59 11.30 4.11
N ALA A 97 -8.81 10.42 3.51
CA ALA A 97 -8.43 9.16 4.11
C ALA A 97 -7.63 9.36 5.41
N HIS A 98 -7.97 8.58 6.45
CA HIS A 98 -7.34 8.60 7.76
C HIS A 98 -7.45 9.94 8.52
N LYS A 99 -8.42 10.77 8.21
CA LYS A 99 -8.71 12.02 8.93
C LYS A 99 -9.90 11.85 9.88
N PRO A 100 -9.98 12.66 10.96
CA PRO A 100 -11.21 12.79 11.74
C PRO A 100 -12.38 13.19 10.83
N ASP A 101 -13.55 12.60 11.07
CA ASP A 101 -14.76 12.85 10.29
C ASP A 101 -14.62 12.56 8.79
N GLU A 102 -13.82 11.54 8.44
CA GLU A 102 -13.68 11.05 7.07
C GLU A 102 -15.05 10.81 6.43
N PHE A 103 -15.23 11.31 5.21
CA PHE A 103 -16.49 11.21 4.49
C PHE A 103 -16.29 10.86 3.02
N VAL A 104 -17.35 10.36 2.42
CA VAL A 104 -17.46 10.16 0.97
C VAL A 104 -18.78 10.79 0.50
N SER A 105 -18.75 11.48 -0.64
CA SER A 105 -19.97 12.09 -1.19
C SER A 105 -20.89 11.05 -1.84
N ARG A 106 -22.19 11.35 -1.89
CA ARG A 106 -23.17 10.45 -2.56
C ARG A 106 -22.92 10.35 -4.05
N GLU A 107 -22.43 11.41 -4.68
CA GLU A 107 -22.07 11.45 -6.10
C GLU A 107 -20.92 10.49 -6.39
N GLN A 108 -19.91 10.43 -5.52
CA GLN A 108 -18.79 9.51 -5.63
C GLN A 108 -19.24 8.05 -5.46
N LEU A 109 -20.15 7.79 -4.52
CA LEU A 109 -20.74 6.44 -4.34
C LEU A 109 -21.54 6.03 -5.57
N SER A 110 -22.34 6.93 -6.14
CA SER A 110 -23.11 6.66 -7.37
C SER A 110 -22.20 6.36 -8.56
N ALA A 111 -21.14 7.16 -8.74
CA ALA A 111 -20.15 6.92 -9.81
C ALA A 111 -19.45 5.57 -9.66
N CYS A 112 -19.13 5.17 -8.42
CA CYS A 112 -18.56 3.86 -8.14
C CYS A 112 -19.52 2.71 -8.51
N LEU A 113 -20.80 2.82 -8.15
CA LEU A 113 -21.83 1.84 -8.51
C LEU A 113 -22.01 1.72 -10.03
N ASP A 114 -21.98 2.84 -10.75
CA ASP A 114 -22.04 2.85 -12.21
C ASP A 114 -20.82 2.17 -12.83
N MET A 115 -19.62 2.43 -12.31
CA MET A 115 -18.40 1.75 -12.72
C MET A 115 -18.50 0.24 -12.50
N LEU A 116 -18.89 -0.22 -11.31
CA LEU A 116 -19.03 -1.63 -10.97
C LEU A 116 -20.08 -2.33 -11.86
N SER A 117 -21.18 -1.64 -12.17
CA SER A 117 -22.21 -2.15 -13.10
C SER A 117 -21.65 -2.36 -14.51
N ARG A 118 -20.79 -1.48 -14.99
CA ARG A 118 -20.10 -1.64 -16.29
C ARG A 118 -19.10 -2.81 -16.25
N VAL A 119 -18.36 -2.99 -15.14
CA VAL A 119 -17.49 -4.17 -14.94
C VAL A 119 -18.32 -5.45 -15.06
N ALA A 120 -19.40 -5.56 -14.29
CA ALA A 120 -20.29 -6.74 -14.33
C ALA A 120 -20.84 -7.01 -15.74
N GLY A 121 -21.26 -5.97 -16.45
CA GLY A 121 -21.73 -6.08 -17.83
C GLY A 121 -20.65 -6.52 -18.83
N SER A 122 -19.39 -6.19 -18.58
CA SER A 122 -18.27 -6.62 -19.45
C SER A 122 -17.90 -8.09 -19.25
N LEU A 123 -18.14 -8.64 -18.05
CA LEU A 123 -17.84 -10.03 -17.70
C LEU A 123 -18.98 -11.00 -18.07
N SER A 124 -20.16 -10.48 -18.43
CA SER A 124 -21.35 -11.28 -18.77
C SER A 124 -21.46 -11.60 -20.26
N LYS A 125 -20.44 -11.30 -21.06
CA LYS A 125 -20.33 -11.61 -22.48
C LYS A 125 -19.36 -12.78 -22.68
#